data_017c01a6caf021fbabd8811d4dd12b72
#
_entry.id   017c01a6caf021fbabd8811d4dd12b72
#
_cell.length_a   1.000
_cell.length_b   1.000
_cell.length_c   1.000
_cell.angle_alpha   90.00
_cell.angle_beta   90.00
_cell.angle_gamma   90.00
#
_symmetry.space_group_name_H-M   'P 1'
#
loop_
_entity.id
_entity.type
_entity.pdbx_description
1 polymer ?
#
loop_
_entity_poly.entity_id
_entity_poly.type
_entity_poly.pdbx_seq_one_letter_code
_entity_poly.pdbx_strand_id
1 'polypeptide(L)'
;MPSTLNAIAALARPGPIDAAISEDAEGVFGDFFKSHCLRCHDSETQKGKFRLDNLSTDFSDPQVAQKWDEVVLRITAGEMPPEEEPQPTASEIGRTAELITKKIRDGAAARMAKRGLVEHYRLSRQEYAHTVYDLLGVVFNVEAP
;
A
#
# COMPACT_ATOMS: atom_id res chain seq x y z
N MET A 1 -5.59 45.77 -11.96
CA MET A 1 -6.26 44.64 -11.33
C MET A 1 -5.32 43.46 -11.35
N PRO A 2 -4.69 43.05 -10.24
CA PRO A 2 -3.78 41.90 -10.21
C PRO A 2 -4.59 40.60 -9.99
N SER A 3 -4.23 39.61 -10.77
CA SER A 3 -4.83 38.29 -10.92
C SER A 3 -4.62 37.42 -9.65
N THR A 4 -5.71 36.93 -9.06
CA THR A 4 -5.77 36.13 -7.82
C THR A 4 -5.61 34.63 -8.05
N LEU A 5 -4.65 34.17 -8.87
CA LEU A 5 -4.49 32.77 -9.27
C LEU A 5 -3.25 32.07 -8.70
N ASN A 6 -2.65 32.57 -7.62
CA ASN A 6 -1.40 31.97 -7.10
C ASN A 6 -1.46 31.50 -5.63
N ALA A 7 -2.61 31.09 -5.11
CA ALA A 7 -2.78 30.75 -3.69
C ALA A 7 -3.03 29.24 -3.38
N ILE A 8 -2.88 28.32 -4.33
CA ILE A 8 -3.18 26.88 -4.08
C ILE A 8 -1.93 25.98 -4.06
N ALA A 9 -0.74 26.52 -4.28
CA ALA A 9 0.50 25.71 -4.33
C ALA A 9 1.25 25.61 -3.00
N ALA A 10 0.65 25.93 -1.86
CA ALA A 10 1.29 25.93 -0.54
C ALA A 10 0.78 24.83 0.42
N LEU A 11 0.27 23.72 -0.11
CA LEU A 11 -0.13 22.59 0.75
C LEU A 11 0.88 21.45 0.67
N ALA A 12 1.47 21.19 1.85
CA ALA A 12 2.29 20.05 2.23
C ALA A 12 3.77 20.07 1.85
N ARG A 13 4.51 20.96 2.49
CA ARG A 13 5.86 20.59 2.92
C ARG A 13 5.72 19.69 4.16
N PRO A 14 6.24 18.44 4.16
CA PRO A 14 6.29 17.66 5.39
C PRO A 14 7.08 18.45 6.43
N GLY A 15 6.50 18.61 7.62
CA GLY A 15 7.15 19.30 8.74
C GLY A 15 8.32 18.47 9.27
N PRO A 16 9.20 19.06 10.09
CA PRO A 16 10.37 18.36 10.66
C PRO A 16 10.03 17.12 11.50
N ILE A 17 8.77 16.93 11.89
CA ILE A 17 8.28 15.75 12.60
C ILE A 17 8.19 14.53 11.68
N ASP A 18 7.85 14.71 10.40
CA ASP A 18 7.76 13.59 9.44
C ASP A 18 9.14 13.05 9.03
N ALA A 19 10.17 13.87 9.05
CA ALA A 19 11.54 13.45 8.78
C ALA A 19 12.16 12.67 9.97
N ALA A 20 11.88 13.07 11.21
CA ALA A 20 12.35 12.37 12.41
C ALA A 20 11.70 10.99 12.60
N ILE A 21 10.42 10.84 12.23
CA ILE A 21 9.71 9.56 12.28
C ILE A 21 10.28 8.56 11.24
N SER A 22 10.89 9.03 10.15
CA SER A 22 11.41 8.14 9.10
C SER A 22 12.69 7.42 9.48
N GLU A 23 13.61 8.04 10.21
CA GLU A 23 14.88 7.43 10.63
C GLU A 23 14.72 6.47 11.81
N ASP A 24 13.94 6.85 12.84
CA ASP A 24 13.62 5.98 13.98
C ASP A 24 12.72 4.79 13.55
N ALA A 25 11.88 4.98 12.55
CA ALA A 25 10.98 3.96 12.05
C ALA A 25 11.71 2.85 11.28
N GLU A 26 12.78 3.16 10.54
CA GLU A 26 13.58 2.14 9.84
C GLU A 26 14.43 1.29 10.80
N GLY A 27 14.94 1.88 11.87
CA GLY A 27 15.63 1.15 12.93
C GLY A 27 14.70 0.18 13.66
N VAL A 28 13.55 0.65 14.13
CA VAL A 28 12.52 -0.17 14.80
C VAL A 28 11.99 -1.29 13.90
N PHE A 29 11.81 -1.00 12.61
CA PHE A 29 11.39 -1.96 11.59
C PHE A 29 12.43 -3.09 11.42
N GLY A 30 13.71 -2.73 11.28
CA GLY A 30 14.79 -3.70 11.13
C GLY A 30 14.97 -4.58 12.38
N ASP A 31 14.92 -4.00 13.56
CA ASP A 31 15.10 -4.72 14.83
C ASP A 31 13.94 -5.65 15.14
N PHE A 32 12.70 -5.25 14.86
CA PHE A 32 11.53 -6.12 15.00
C PHE A 32 11.66 -7.41 14.17
N PHE A 33 12.01 -7.27 12.90
CA PHE A 33 12.14 -8.45 12.02
C PHE A 33 13.33 -9.32 12.37
N LYS A 34 14.47 -8.73 12.77
CA LYS A 34 15.64 -9.50 13.24
C LYS A 34 15.29 -10.32 14.47
N SER A 35 14.55 -9.76 15.41
CA SER A 35 14.23 -10.40 16.68
C SER A 35 13.16 -11.48 16.56
N HIS A 36 12.18 -11.30 15.69
CA HIS A 36 10.97 -12.13 15.69
C HIS A 36 10.74 -12.95 14.41
N CYS A 37 11.40 -12.62 13.29
CA CYS A 37 11.04 -13.21 12.00
C CYS A 37 12.21 -13.88 11.27
N LEU A 38 13.39 -13.23 11.20
CA LEU A 38 14.48 -13.67 10.34
C LEU A 38 15.06 -15.02 10.73
N ARG A 39 14.95 -15.45 11.98
CA ARG A 39 15.41 -16.78 12.41
C ARG A 39 14.72 -17.92 11.63
N CYS A 40 13.51 -17.71 11.15
CA CYS A 40 12.72 -18.70 10.41
C CYS A 40 12.54 -18.34 8.92
N HIS A 41 12.66 -17.05 8.57
CA HIS A 41 12.38 -16.54 7.23
C HIS A 41 13.61 -15.90 6.58
N ASP A 42 14.77 -16.53 6.78
CA ASP A 42 16.05 -16.18 6.16
C ASP A 42 16.40 -17.07 4.95
N SER A 43 17.62 -16.92 4.43
CA SER A 43 18.10 -17.70 3.28
C SER A 43 18.33 -19.18 3.55
N GLU A 44 18.52 -19.58 4.82
CA GLU A 44 18.87 -20.94 5.21
C GLU A 44 17.62 -21.75 5.59
N THR A 45 16.72 -21.16 6.36
CA THR A 45 15.58 -21.84 6.96
C THR A 45 14.34 -21.82 6.07
N GLN A 46 13.99 -20.69 5.49
CA GLN A 46 12.87 -20.46 4.57
C GLN A 46 11.56 -21.17 4.96
N LYS A 47 11.18 -21.11 6.25
CA LYS A 47 9.93 -21.74 6.70
C LYS A 47 8.74 -21.22 5.88
N GLY A 48 7.86 -22.13 5.48
CA GLY A 48 6.73 -21.79 4.62
C GLY A 48 7.10 -21.35 3.19
N LYS A 49 8.34 -21.59 2.74
CA LYS A 49 8.89 -21.13 1.46
C LYS A 49 8.85 -19.60 1.31
N PHE A 50 8.85 -18.89 2.43
CA PHE A 50 8.83 -17.44 2.50
C PHE A 50 10.16 -16.93 3.06
N ARG A 51 10.72 -15.92 2.42
CA ARG A 51 11.94 -15.23 2.83
C ARG A 51 11.63 -13.76 3.06
N LEU A 52 11.99 -13.26 4.23
CA LEU A 52 11.82 -11.87 4.59
C LEU A 52 13.11 -11.06 4.37
N ASP A 53 14.27 -11.73 4.48
CA ASP A 53 15.59 -11.11 4.33
C ASP A 53 15.85 -10.52 2.94
N ASN A 54 15.19 -11.03 1.90
CA ASN A 54 15.30 -10.54 0.52
C ASN A 54 14.00 -9.92 -0.02
N LEU A 55 13.00 -9.71 0.84
CA LEU A 55 11.76 -9.08 0.43
C LEU A 55 12.02 -7.61 0.08
N SER A 56 11.67 -7.23 -1.15
CA SER A 56 11.83 -5.86 -1.63
C SER A 56 11.06 -4.86 -0.75
N THR A 57 11.61 -3.66 -0.60
CA THR A 57 10.94 -2.53 0.05
C THR A 57 10.39 -1.51 -0.95
N ASP A 58 10.32 -1.84 -2.22
CA ASP A 58 9.62 -1.03 -3.21
C ASP A 58 8.11 -1.20 -3.11
N PHE A 59 7.50 -0.46 -2.19
CA PHE A 59 6.06 -0.48 -1.97
C PHE A 59 5.24 0.11 -3.14
N SER A 60 5.89 0.70 -4.14
CA SER A 60 5.21 1.11 -5.36
C SER A 60 4.88 -0.06 -6.28
N ASP A 61 5.54 -1.22 -6.11
CA ASP A 61 5.17 -2.48 -6.76
C ASP A 61 3.97 -3.13 -6.04
N PRO A 62 2.84 -3.36 -6.74
CA PRO A 62 1.67 -4.00 -6.13
C PRO A 62 1.93 -5.38 -5.55
N GLN A 63 2.82 -6.17 -6.16
CA GLN A 63 3.13 -7.52 -5.69
C GLN A 63 3.96 -7.48 -4.40
N VAL A 64 4.86 -6.52 -4.28
CA VAL A 64 5.62 -6.27 -3.05
C VAL A 64 4.69 -5.79 -1.95
N ALA A 65 3.84 -4.81 -2.25
CA ALA A 65 2.85 -4.28 -1.32
C ALA A 65 1.92 -5.38 -0.78
N GLN A 66 1.45 -6.28 -1.64
CA GLN A 66 0.60 -7.42 -1.25
C GLN A 66 1.32 -8.38 -0.29
N LYS A 67 2.60 -8.68 -0.51
CA LYS A 67 3.38 -9.52 0.40
C LYS A 67 3.55 -8.88 1.78
N TRP A 68 3.78 -7.59 1.83
CA TRP A 68 3.87 -6.85 3.07
C TRP A 68 2.52 -6.74 3.80
N ASP A 69 1.42 -6.64 3.06
CA ASP A 69 0.07 -6.67 3.63
C ASP A 69 -0.23 -8.03 4.29
N GLU A 70 0.20 -9.13 3.66
CA GLU A 70 0.10 -10.46 4.27
C GLU A 70 0.96 -10.58 5.54
N VAL A 71 2.16 -10.00 5.57
CA VAL A 71 2.98 -9.94 6.81
C VAL A 71 2.22 -9.23 7.93
N VAL A 72 1.62 -8.06 7.64
CA VAL A 72 0.80 -7.32 8.63
C VAL A 72 -0.36 -8.16 9.12
N LEU A 73 -1.08 -8.84 8.20
CA LEU A 73 -2.20 -9.68 8.56
C LEU A 73 -1.78 -10.80 9.53
N ARG A 74 -0.68 -11.50 9.24
CA ARG A 74 -0.19 -12.62 10.07
C ARG A 74 0.26 -12.18 11.46
N ILE A 75 1.00 -11.07 11.57
CA ILE A 75 1.45 -10.57 12.87
C ILE A 75 0.30 -10.01 13.71
N THR A 76 -0.68 -9.36 13.10
CA THR A 76 -1.84 -8.80 13.82
C THR A 76 -2.86 -9.87 14.20
N ALA A 77 -2.97 -10.95 13.43
CA ALA A 77 -3.78 -12.12 13.77
C ALA A 77 -3.15 -13.01 14.86
N GLY A 78 -1.89 -12.76 15.24
CA GLY A 78 -1.15 -13.60 16.19
C GLY A 78 -0.75 -14.97 15.61
N GLU A 79 -0.79 -15.12 14.28
CA GLU A 79 -0.33 -16.35 13.61
C GLU A 79 1.19 -16.43 13.53
N MET A 80 1.85 -15.28 13.57
CA MET A 80 3.31 -15.14 13.53
C MET A 80 3.80 -14.13 14.58
N PRO A 81 4.88 -14.46 15.31
CA PRO A 81 5.58 -15.76 15.38
C PRO A 81 4.70 -16.88 15.94
N PRO A 82 5.04 -18.17 15.71
CA PRO A 82 4.38 -19.30 16.39
C PRO A 82 4.50 -19.20 17.92
N GLU A 83 3.56 -19.82 18.64
CA GLU A 83 3.47 -19.70 20.11
C GLU A 83 4.74 -20.12 20.86
N GLU A 84 5.52 -21.06 20.28
CA GLU A 84 6.76 -21.56 20.86
C GLU A 84 7.94 -20.58 20.76
N GLU A 85 7.77 -19.51 19.98
CA GLU A 85 8.80 -18.52 19.74
C GLU A 85 8.61 -17.26 20.61
N PRO A 86 9.68 -16.47 20.85
CA PRO A 86 9.55 -15.22 21.59
C PRO A 86 8.53 -14.29 20.95
N GLN A 87 7.48 -13.98 21.71
CA GLN A 87 6.37 -13.17 21.22
C GLN A 87 6.67 -11.68 21.33
N PRO A 88 6.39 -10.88 20.28
CA PRO A 88 6.46 -9.44 20.35
C PRO A 88 5.36 -8.87 21.24
N THR A 89 5.60 -7.72 21.82
CA THR A 89 4.57 -6.99 22.57
C THR A 89 3.51 -6.41 21.64
N ALA A 90 2.29 -6.20 22.15
CA ALA A 90 1.21 -5.57 21.39
C ALA A 90 1.60 -4.18 20.84
N SER A 91 2.46 -3.46 21.58
CA SER A 91 2.97 -2.16 21.15
C SER A 91 3.96 -2.27 19.97
N GLU A 92 4.80 -3.29 19.94
CA GLU A 92 5.71 -3.56 18.83
C GLU A 92 4.95 -3.97 17.57
N ILE A 93 3.97 -4.88 17.71
CA ILE A 93 3.06 -5.28 16.63
C ILE A 93 2.35 -4.05 16.05
N GLY A 94 1.72 -3.23 16.90
CA GLY A 94 0.97 -2.06 16.47
C GLY A 94 1.82 -1.07 15.70
N ARG A 95 3.01 -0.72 16.21
CA ARG A 95 3.94 0.21 15.54
C ARG A 95 4.43 -0.34 14.20
N THR A 96 4.79 -1.63 14.15
CA THR A 96 5.27 -2.26 12.92
C THR A 96 4.16 -2.33 11.86
N ALA A 97 2.96 -2.73 12.26
CA ALA A 97 1.79 -2.78 11.37
C ALA A 97 1.42 -1.40 10.80
N GLU A 98 1.42 -0.36 11.65
CA GLU A 98 1.15 1.01 11.24
C GLU A 98 2.19 1.51 10.22
N LEU A 99 3.48 1.26 10.48
CA LEU A 99 4.56 1.66 9.60
C LEU A 99 4.46 1.00 8.23
N ILE A 100 4.24 -0.33 8.18
CA ILE A 100 4.09 -1.06 6.91
C ILE A 100 2.87 -0.54 6.15
N THR A 101 1.73 -0.40 6.83
CA THR A 101 0.50 0.11 6.22
C THR A 101 0.68 1.52 5.65
N LYS A 102 1.42 2.38 6.36
CA LYS A 102 1.78 3.71 5.84
C LYS A 102 2.64 3.60 4.58
N LYS A 103 3.69 2.78 4.59
CA LYS A 103 4.57 2.57 3.42
C LYS A 103 3.79 2.01 2.21
N ILE A 104 2.86 1.09 2.41
CA ILE A 104 1.96 0.57 1.36
C ILE A 104 1.11 1.70 0.76
N ARG A 105 0.50 2.55 1.59
CA ARG A 105 -0.31 3.69 1.12
C ARG A 105 0.53 4.71 0.35
N ASP A 106 1.70 5.04 0.86
CA ASP A 106 2.60 6.00 0.22
C ASP A 106 3.10 5.46 -1.14
N GLY A 107 3.43 4.17 -1.22
CA GLY A 107 3.79 3.48 -2.45
C GLY A 107 2.65 3.47 -3.48
N ALA A 108 1.42 3.22 -3.04
CA ALA A 108 0.24 3.29 -3.88
C ALA A 108 0.01 4.72 -4.42
N ALA A 109 0.15 5.73 -3.56
CA ALA A 109 0.04 7.14 -3.96
C ALA A 109 1.12 7.52 -4.97
N ALA A 110 2.37 7.10 -4.76
CA ALA A 110 3.47 7.33 -5.68
C ALA A 110 3.24 6.66 -7.05
N ARG A 111 2.69 5.45 -7.06
CA ARG A 111 2.29 4.75 -8.30
C ARG A 111 1.17 5.48 -9.02
N MET A 112 0.15 5.96 -8.29
CA MET A 112 -0.95 6.72 -8.88
C MET A 112 -0.49 8.06 -9.45
N ALA A 113 0.43 8.75 -8.78
CA ALA A 113 1.01 10.01 -9.26
C ALA A 113 1.80 9.85 -10.58
N LYS A 114 2.36 8.67 -10.84
CA LYS A 114 3.06 8.34 -12.09
C LYS A 114 2.11 8.00 -13.24
N ARG A 115 0.84 7.71 -12.96
CA ARG A 115 -0.17 7.51 -14.01
C ARG A 115 -0.45 8.86 -14.66
N GLY A 116 -0.35 8.92 -16.00
CA GLY A 116 -0.78 10.09 -16.73
C GLY A 116 -2.25 10.43 -16.45
N LEU A 117 -2.63 11.66 -16.69
CA LEU A 117 -4.03 12.08 -16.63
C LEU A 117 -4.86 11.14 -17.54
N VAL A 118 -5.75 10.39 -16.92
CA VAL A 118 -6.77 9.67 -17.69
C VAL A 118 -7.81 10.70 -18.07
N GLU A 119 -7.81 11.12 -19.34
CA GLU A 119 -8.91 11.94 -19.85
C GLU A 119 -10.20 11.10 -19.77
N HIS A 120 -11.07 11.51 -18.87
CA HIS A 120 -12.43 10.98 -18.82
C HIS A 120 -13.25 11.69 -19.90
N TYR A 121 -13.40 11.07 -21.08
CA TYR A 121 -14.37 11.54 -22.07
C TYR A 121 -15.70 10.82 -21.84
N ARG A 122 -16.78 11.56 -22.19
CA ARG A 122 -18.13 10.98 -22.12
C ARG A 122 -18.21 9.84 -23.12
N LEU A 123 -18.78 8.72 -22.68
CA LEU A 123 -19.13 7.63 -23.57
C LEU A 123 -20.04 8.16 -24.70
N SER A 124 -19.81 7.70 -25.92
CA SER A 124 -20.77 7.86 -26.99
C SER A 124 -22.06 7.12 -26.64
N ARG A 125 -23.16 7.45 -27.32
CA ARG A 125 -24.45 6.76 -27.10
C ARG A 125 -24.34 5.25 -27.33
N GLN A 126 -23.55 4.82 -28.31
CA GLN A 126 -23.35 3.41 -28.62
C GLN A 126 -22.53 2.73 -27.52
N GLU A 127 -21.42 3.31 -27.11
CA GLU A 127 -20.60 2.76 -26.00
C GLU A 127 -21.40 2.65 -24.71
N TYR A 128 -22.25 3.64 -24.41
CA TYR A 128 -23.15 3.60 -23.27
C TYR A 128 -24.15 2.45 -23.39
N ALA A 129 -24.76 2.27 -24.57
CA ALA A 129 -25.73 1.19 -24.82
C ALA A 129 -25.06 -0.20 -24.67
N HIS A 130 -23.86 -0.37 -25.23
CA HIS A 130 -23.12 -1.62 -25.09
C HIS A 130 -22.75 -1.89 -23.62
N THR A 131 -22.30 -0.88 -22.88
CA THR A 131 -21.98 -1.02 -21.46
C THR A 131 -23.21 -1.44 -20.64
N VAL A 132 -24.37 -0.83 -20.91
CA VAL A 132 -25.62 -1.19 -20.24
C VAL A 132 -26.06 -2.62 -20.60
N TYR A 133 -25.92 -3.00 -21.87
CA TYR A 133 -26.19 -4.36 -22.30
C TYR A 133 -25.28 -5.39 -21.62
N ASP A 134 -23.99 -5.14 -21.58
CA ASP A 134 -23.00 -6.05 -20.98
C ASP A 134 -23.20 -6.21 -19.46
N LEU A 135 -23.62 -5.14 -18.79
CA LEU A 135 -23.80 -5.17 -17.33
C LEU A 135 -25.20 -5.66 -16.90
N LEU A 136 -26.24 -5.35 -17.65
CA LEU A 136 -27.63 -5.52 -17.23
C LEU A 136 -28.45 -6.40 -18.18
N GLY A 137 -27.93 -6.75 -19.36
CA GLY A 137 -28.66 -7.48 -20.40
C GLY A 137 -29.81 -6.68 -21.04
N VAL A 138 -29.84 -5.34 -20.86
CA VAL A 138 -30.89 -4.47 -21.35
C VAL A 138 -30.54 -3.87 -22.71
N VAL A 139 -31.38 -4.06 -23.69
CA VAL A 139 -31.27 -3.43 -25.02
C VAL A 139 -32.18 -2.22 -25.07
N PHE A 140 -31.67 -1.05 -25.42
CA PHE A 140 -32.48 0.13 -25.69
C PHE A 140 -32.05 0.83 -26.99
N ASN A 141 -32.97 1.54 -27.60
CA ASN A 141 -32.70 2.24 -28.85
C ASN A 141 -31.94 3.55 -28.57
N VAL A 142 -30.71 3.65 -29.04
CA VAL A 142 -29.85 4.83 -28.87
C VAL A 142 -30.21 6.00 -29.79
N GLU A 143 -31.04 5.76 -30.81
CA GLU A 143 -31.47 6.76 -31.79
C GLU A 143 -32.83 7.38 -31.42
N ALA A 144 -33.51 6.84 -30.43
CA ALA A 144 -34.78 7.44 -29.96
C ALA A 144 -34.49 8.77 -29.27
N PRO A 145 -35.27 9.84 -29.56
CA PRO A 145 -35.13 11.18 -29.00
C PRO A 145 -35.41 11.20 -27.48
#